data_319813f4899fbc5afb602d355b0ec2fb
#
_entry.id   319813f4899fbc5afb602d355b0ec2fb
#
_cell.length_a   1.000
_cell.length_b   1.000
_cell.length_c   1.000
_cell.angle_alpha   90.00
_cell.angle_beta   90.00
_cell.angle_gamma   90.00
#
_symmetry.space_group_name_H-M   'P 1'
#
loop_
_entity.id
_entity.type
_entity.pdbx_description
1 polymer ?
#
loop_
_entity_poly.entity_id
_entity_poly.type
_entity_poly.pdbx_seq_one_letter_code
_entity_poly.pdbx_strand_id
1 'polypeptide(L)'
;MTAVRVSADPDTGVAVVTLDRPARLNAIDLVMAGELAAAWRALRFDDTVRAVVLTGAGERAFSTGIDRDAVVPQPSSPYMQDDPLLAIGPKANDLWKPVVAAVRGMACGGAFYLLGESDFIVADPTAVFFDPHTAYGMVSAYESVLMAQRMPFGEVARMMLMGTAERISARRAHEIGLVSELTGPGGALAAARACAAVMAGYPAEAVQGTVRALWAAREGALAQGFAQAPHLISLGNLPTHRQTELFTTRRNGNTHTR
;
A
#
# COMPACT_ATOMS: atom_id res chain seq x y z
N MET A 1 20.92 -9.15 -1.52
CA MET A 1 19.69 -9.68 -2.14
C MET A 1 18.80 -8.47 -2.40
N THR A 2 18.20 -8.39 -3.56
CA THR A 2 17.22 -7.33 -3.88
C THR A 2 15.95 -7.53 -3.05
N ALA A 3 15.41 -6.45 -2.51
CA ALA A 3 14.17 -6.47 -1.72
C ALA A 3 12.91 -6.37 -2.60
N VAL A 4 13.08 -6.00 -3.88
CA VAL A 4 12.02 -5.92 -4.88
C VAL A 4 12.42 -6.74 -6.11
N ARG A 5 11.54 -7.62 -6.56
CA ARG A 5 11.71 -8.35 -7.82
C ARG A 5 10.72 -7.84 -8.86
N VAL A 6 11.20 -7.64 -10.07
CA VAL A 6 10.37 -7.31 -11.22
C VAL A 6 10.51 -8.42 -12.25
N SER A 7 9.39 -8.96 -12.71
CA SER A 7 9.35 -9.90 -13.83
C SER A 7 8.35 -9.40 -14.85
N ALA A 8 8.79 -9.18 -16.09
CA ALA A 8 7.92 -8.80 -17.20
C ALA A 8 7.72 -10.00 -18.12
N ASP A 9 6.52 -10.14 -18.62
CA ASP A 9 6.14 -11.11 -19.63
C ASP A 9 5.82 -10.34 -20.92
N PRO A 10 6.71 -10.37 -21.90
CA PRO A 10 6.53 -9.61 -23.15
C PRO A 10 5.36 -10.11 -23.98
N ASP A 11 4.95 -11.39 -23.85
CA ASP A 11 3.87 -11.97 -24.62
C ASP A 11 2.50 -11.43 -24.15
N THR A 12 2.36 -11.19 -22.86
CA THR A 12 1.14 -10.62 -22.26
C THR A 12 1.20 -9.12 -22.03
N GLY A 13 2.37 -8.51 -22.07
CA GLY A 13 2.57 -7.11 -21.72
C GLY A 13 2.34 -6.81 -20.23
N VAL A 14 2.42 -7.84 -19.36
CA VAL A 14 2.20 -7.71 -17.92
C VAL A 14 3.52 -7.83 -17.15
N ALA A 15 3.81 -6.86 -16.31
CA ALA A 15 4.89 -6.98 -15.32
C ALA A 15 4.34 -7.32 -13.93
N VAL A 16 5.10 -8.07 -13.17
CA VAL A 16 4.83 -8.33 -11.74
C VAL A 16 5.94 -7.73 -10.90
N VAL A 17 5.57 -6.81 -10.01
CA VAL A 17 6.43 -6.25 -8.98
C VAL A 17 6.15 -6.98 -7.67
N THR A 18 7.17 -7.60 -7.10
CA THR A 18 7.05 -8.42 -5.90
C THR A 18 7.89 -7.80 -4.77
N LEU A 19 7.26 -7.49 -3.65
CA LEU A 19 7.94 -7.17 -2.40
C LEU A 19 8.57 -8.45 -1.86
N ASP A 20 9.89 -8.54 -1.76
CA ASP A 20 10.59 -9.82 -1.53
C ASP A 20 11.46 -9.82 -0.26
N ARG A 21 10.80 -9.54 0.87
CA ARG A 21 11.35 -9.71 2.22
C ARG A 21 10.42 -10.56 3.11
N PRO A 22 10.03 -11.80 2.69
CA PRO A 22 9.00 -12.57 3.39
C PRO A 22 9.37 -12.91 4.84
N ALA A 23 10.65 -13.06 5.16
CA ALA A 23 11.13 -13.27 6.53
C ALA A 23 10.83 -12.09 7.45
N ARG A 24 10.73 -10.87 6.89
CA ARG A 24 10.37 -9.61 7.57
C ARG A 24 8.93 -9.19 7.26
N LEU A 25 8.06 -10.10 6.82
CA LEU A 25 6.66 -9.81 6.47
C LEU A 25 6.53 -8.71 5.40
N ASN A 26 7.51 -8.63 4.50
CA ASN A 26 7.61 -7.61 3.46
C ASN A 26 7.57 -6.17 4.03
N ALA A 27 8.10 -5.98 5.24
CA ALA A 27 8.30 -4.66 5.81
C ALA A 27 9.28 -3.85 4.95
N ILE A 28 8.98 -2.58 4.76
CA ILE A 28 9.67 -1.69 3.83
C ILE A 28 10.78 -0.95 4.58
N ASP A 29 12.03 -1.27 4.25
CA ASP A 29 13.18 -0.48 4.67
C ASP A 29 13.57 0.53 3.58
N LEU A 30 14.57 1.36 3.84
CA LEU A 30 15.01 2.39 2.89
C LEU A 30 15.54 1.82 1.58
N VAL A 31 16.09 0.60 1.60
CA VAL A 31 16.57 -0.11 0.40
C VAL A 31 15.38 -0.49 -0.46
N MET A 32 14.38 -1.16 0.12
CA MET A 32 13.15 -1.53 -0.59
C MET A 32 12.42 -0.30 -1.12
N ALA A 33 12.35 0.79 -0.34
CA ALA A 33 11.73 2.04 -0.79
C ALA A 33 12.42 2.60 -2.04
N GLY A 34 13.75 2.64 -2.05
CA GLY A 34 14.53 3.06 -3.22
C GLY A 34 14.37 2.13 -4.42
N GLU A 35 14.36 0.81 -4.20
CA GLU A 35 14.16 -0.18 -5.26
C GLU A 35 12.75 -0.11 -5.87
N LEU A 36 11.69 0.13 -5.05
CA LEU A 36 10.34 0.36 -5.56
C LEU A 36 10.26 1.59 -6.45
N ALA A 37 10.78 2.73 -5.99
CA ALA A 37 10.81 3.94 -6.79
C ALA A 37 11.58 3.75 -8.11
N ALA A 38 12.69 3.03 -8.10
CA ALA A 38 13.45 2.70 -9.29
C ALA A 38 12.68 1.77 -10.23
N ALA A 39 12.00 0.74 -9.69
CA ALA A 39 11.18 -0.19 -10.46
C ALA A 39 10.04 0.51 -11.20
N TRP A 40 9.30 1.39 -10.51
CA TRP A 40 8.22 2.15 -11.15
C TRP A 40 8.72 3.05 -12.27
N ARG A 41 9.85 3.76 -12.04
CA ARG A 41 10.48 4.58 -13.08
C ARG A 41 10.95 3.76 -14.27
N ALA A 42 11.54 2.58 -14.05
CA ALA A 42 11.92 1.69 -15.14
C ALA A 42 10.71 1.22 -15.94
N LEU A 43 9.65 0.75 -15.27
CA LEU A 43 8.41 0.30 -15.90
C LEU A 43 7.67 1.42 -16.64
N ARG A 44 7.82 2.67 -16.22
CA ARG A 44 7.25 3.83 -16.91
C ARG A 44 7.78 3.96 -18.33
N PHE A 45 9.07 3.69 -18.55
CA PHE A 45 9.76 3.82 -19.85
C PHE A 45 9.83 2.51 -20.65
N ASP A 46 9.33 1.41 -20.12
CA ASP A 46 9.32 0.12 -20.81
C ASP A 46 8.02 -0.05 -21.60
N ASP A 47 8.03 0.28 -22.88
CA ASP A 47 6.84 0.21 -23.74
C ASP A 47 6.31 -1.23 -23.97
N THR A 48 7.10 -2.25 -23.65
CA THR A 48 6.66 -3.65 -23.72
C THR A 48 5.72 -4.00 -22.56
N VAL A 49 5.79 -3.26 -21.45
CA VAL A 49 4.90 -3.41 -20.28
C VAL A 49 3.71 -2.46 -20.42
N ARG A 50 2.50 -3.02 -20.36
CA ARG A 50 1.23 -2.30 -20.54
C ARG A 50 0.37 -2.28 -19.28
N ALA A 51 0.53 -3.26 -18.40
CA ALA A 51 -0.14 -3.34 -17.10
C ALA A 51 0.80 -3.95 -16.06
N VAL A 52 0.57 -3.65 -14.78
CA VAL A 52 1.43 -4.11 -13.68
C VAL A 52 0.58 -4.78 -12.60
N VAL A 53 1.10 -5.87 -12.05
CA VAL A 53 0.60 -6.51 -10.83
C VAL A 53 1.60 -6.27 -9.70
N LEU A 54 1.12 -5.79 -8.56
CA LEU A 54 1.91 -5.62 -7.34
C LEU A 54 1.53 -6.69 -6.32
N THR A 55 2.50 -7.40 -5.76
CA THR A 55 2.25 -8.45 -4.75
C THR A 55 3.36 -8.55 -3.72
N GLY A 56 3.13 -9.29 -2.63
CA GLY A 56 4.13 -9.65 -1.63
C GLY A 56 4.55 -11.11 -1.76
N ALA A 57 5.85 -11.39 -1.58
CA ALA A 57 6.37 -12.75 -1.52
C ALA A 57 5.94 -13.46 -0.22
N GLY A 58 5.78 -14.77 -0.28
CA GLY A 58 5.36 -15.59 0.85
C GLY A 58 3.85 -15.54 1.09
N GLU A 59 3.43 -16.13 2.23
CA GLU A 59 2.00 -16.33 2.51
C GLU A 59 1.48 -15.48 3.65
N ARG A 60 2.37 -14.93 4.46
CA ARG A 60 2.01 -14.31 5.74
C ARG A 60 1.58 -12.86 5.63
N ALA A 61 2.14 -12.12 4.67
CA ALA A 61 1.85 -10.71 4.50
C ALA A 61 2.07 -10.25 3.06
N PHE A 62 1.20 -9.37 2.59
CA PHE A 62 1.48 -8.50 1.46
C PHE A 62 2.61 -7.53 1.86
N SER A 63 2.38 -6.73 2.90
CA SER A 63 3.38 -5.90 3.56
C SER A 63 2.85 -5.43 4.92
N THR A 64 3.75 -5.24 5.89
CA THR A 64 3.43 -4.66 7.20
C THR A 64 3.85 -3.19 7.34
N GLY A 65 4.07 -2.52 6.20
CA GLY A 65 4.47 -1.12 6.19
C GLY A 65 5.96 -0.92 6.48
N ILE A 66 6.32 0.22 7.06
CA ILE A 66 7.72 0.55 7.33
C ILE A 66 8.37 -0.47 8.27
N ASP A 67 9.60 -0.86 7.96
CA ASP A 67 10.40 -1.70 8.86
C ASP A 67 10.76 -0.90 10.11
N ARG A 68 10.43 -1.42 11.29
CA ARG A 68 10.67 -0.72 12.57
C ARG A 68 12.15 -0.51 12.86
N ASP A 69 13.02 -1.31 12.25
CA ASP A 69 14.46 -1.16 12.40
C ASP A 69 15.03 -0.13 11.40
N ALA A 70 14.19 0.40 10.49
CA ALA A 70 14.61 1.44 9.57
C ALA A 70 14.78 2.77 10.31
N VAL A 71 15.99 3.30 10.26
CA VAL A 71 16.29 4.64 10.76
C VAL A 71 16.10 5.63 9.62
N VAL A 72 15.04 6.44 9.69
CA VAL A 72 14.77 7.49 8.71
C VAL A 72 15.41 8.78 9.23
N PRO A 73 16.47 9.30 8.58
CA PRO A 73 17.04 10.59 8.96
C PRO A 73 15.98 11.69 8.86
N GLN A 74 15.87 12.50 9.88
CA GLN A 74 14.93 13.61 9.90
C GLN A 74 15.67 14.95 9.87
N PRO A 75 15.20 15.95 9.12
CA PRO A 75 15.74 17.29 9.18
C PRO A 75 15.48 17.91 10.58
N SER A 76 16.33 18.85 10.98
CA SER A 76 16.20 19.52 12.29
C SER A 76 15.01 20.48 12.37
N SER A 77 14.48 20.89 11.21
CA SER A 77 13.33 21.80 11.15
C SER A 77 12.02 21.05 11.45
N PRO A 78 11.19 21.55 12.37
CA PRO A 78 9.88 20.96 12.65
C PRO A 78 8.88 21.10 11.50
N TYR A 79 9.19 21.92 10.50
CA TYR A 79 8.35 22.10 9.30
C TYR A 79 8.72 21.16 8.15
N MET A 80 9.76 20.37 8.32
CA MET A 80 10.21 19.39 7.33
C MET A 80 10.17 18.02 7.97
N GLN A 81 9.54 17.08 7.28
CA GLN A 81 9.54 15.67 7.65
C GLN A 81 9.78 14.84 6.41
N ASP A 82 10.78 13.97 6.47
CA ASP A 82 11.02 13.00 5.42
C ASP A 82 10.24 11.73 5.70
N ASP A 83 9.37 11.38 4.76
CA ASP A 83 8.69 10.10 4.74
C ASP A 83 9.08 9.34 3.46
N PRO A 84 9.97 8.32 3.58
CA PRO A 84 10.42 7.56 2.42
C PRO A 84 9.29 6.80 1.73
N LEU A 85 8.18 6.58 2.42
CA LEU A 85 7.03 5.88 1.85
C LEU A 85 6.25 6.74 0.85
N LEU A 86 6.42 8.06 0.85
CA LEU A 86 5.82 8.93 -0.17
C LEU A 86 6.32 8.65 -1.58
N ALA A 87 7.49 8.02 -1.72
CA ALA A 87 8.10 7.72 -3.02
C ALA A 87 7.90 6.26 -3.48
N ILE A 88 7.23 5.40 -2.67
CA ILE A 88 7.14 3.97 -3.00
C ILE A 88 6.00 3.60 -3.95
N GLY A 89 5.03 4.48 -4.11
CA GLY A 89 3.84 4.21 -4.92
C GLY A 89 4.06 4.41 -6.43
N PRO A 90 3.26 3.74 -7.27
CA PRO A 90 3.36 3.88 -8.72
C PRO A 90 2.98 5.29 -9.20
N LYS A 91 1.97 5.93 -8.60
CA LYS A 91 1.50 7.25 -9.02
C LYS A 91 2.46 8.35 -8.55
N ALA A 92 3.08 8.19 -7.38
CA ALA A 92 4.17 9.06 -6.92
C ALA A 92 5.40 9.04 -7.85
N ASN A 93 5.55 7.97 -8.66
CA ASN A 93 6.58 7.84 -9.69
C ASN A 93 6.05 8.07 -11.11
N ASP A 94 4.89 8.69 -11.23
CA ASP A 94 4.28 9.10 -12.50
C ASP A 94 4.06 7.91 -13.47
N LEU A 95 3.74 6.72 -12.91
CA LEU A 95 3.39 5.54 -13.69
C LEU A 95 1.87 5.50 -13.90
N TRP A 96 1.43 5.78 -15.13
CA TRP A 96 0.01 5.82 -15.51
C TRP A 96 -0.47 4.55 -16.21
N LYS A 97 0.36 3.51 -16.28
CA LYS A 97 -0.09 2.17 -16.62
C LYS A 97 -0.96 1.62 -15.47
N PRO A 98 -1.99 0.80 -15.75
CA PRO A 98 -2.81 0.22 -14.68
C PRO A 98 -1.98 -0.68 -13.76
N VAL A 99 -2.25 -0.55 -12.47
CA VAL A 99 -1.60 -1.35 -11.40
C VAL A 99 -2.66 -2.06 -10.58
N VAL A 100 -2.62 -3.39 -10.58
CA VAL A 100 -3.50 -4.25 -9.77
C VAL A 100 -2.73 -4.79 -8.58
N ALA A 101 -3.21 -4.54 -7.36
CA ALA A 101 -2.62 -5.17 -6.18
C ALA A 101 -3.23 -6.56 -5.95
N ALA A 102 -2.37 -7.59 -5.85
CA ALA A 102 -2.73 -8.94 -5.45
C ALA A 102 -2.35 -9.16 -3.99
N VAL A 103 -3.35 -9.20 -3.12
CA VAL A 103 -3.14 -9.19 -1.66
C VAL A 103 -3.46 -10.54 -1.04
N ARG A 104 -2.49 -11.09 -0.29
CA ARG A 104 -2.67 -12.21 0.63
C ARG A 104 -2.01 -11.92 1.97
N GLY A 105 -2.55 -12.50 3.05
CA GLY A 105 -2.04 -12.28 4.39
C GLY A 105 -2.20 -10.82 4.84
N MET A 106 -1.30 -10.35 5.71
CA MET A 106 -1.42 -9.03 6.33
C MET A 106 -1.07 -7.88 5.37
N ALA A 107 -1.89 -6.85 5.37
CA ALA A 107 -1.62 -5.56 4.76
C ALA A 107 -1.95 -4.46 5.77
N CYS A 108 -0.92 -3.75 6.29
CA CYS A 108 -1.16 -2.77 7.34
C CYS A 108 -0.16 -1.61 7.31
N GLY A 109 -0.55 -0.49 7.93
CA GLY A 109 0.27 0.70 8.06
C GLY A 109 0.76 1.21 6.70
N GLY A 110 2.06 1.39 6.55
CA GLY A 110 2.67 1.87 5.31
C GLY A 110 2.39 1.02 4.05
N ALA A 111 1.82 -0.19 4.17
CA ALA A 111 1.31 -0.92 3.02
C ALA A 111 0.19 -0.15 2.29
N PHE A 112 -0.51 0.73 3.01
CA PHE A 112 -1.60 1.54 2.43
C PHE A 112 -1.11 2.62 1.46
N TYR A 113 0.16 3.00 1.48
CA TYR A 113 0.74 3.84 0.42
C TYR A 113 0.70 3.10 -0.93
N LEU A 114 1.11 1.84 -0.95
CA LEU A 114 1.08 1.01 -2.15
C LEU A 114 -0.35 0.67 -2.60
N LEU A 115 -1.19 0.23 -1.66
CA LEU A 115 -2.59 -0.09 -1.94
C LEU A 115 -3.40 1.16 -2.31
N GLY A 116 -3.10 2.29 -1.68
CA GLY A 116 -3.71 3.59 -1.98
C GLY A 116 -3.46 4.05 -3.41
N GLU A 117 -2.30 3.75 -3.97
CA GLU A 117 -1.90 4.11 -5.33
C GLU A 117 -2.11 3.00 -6.38
N SER A 118 -2.55 1.81 -5.99
CA SER A 118 -2.99 0.78 -6.93
C SER A 118 -4.37 1.15 -7.51
N ASP A 119 -4.67 0.77 -8.73
CA ASP A 119 -5.96 1.12 -9.35
C ASP A 119 -7.12 0.33 -8.75
N PHE A 120 -6.90 -0.97 -8.48
CA PHE A 120 -7.81 -1.80 -7.68
C PHE A 120 -7.06 -2.94 -7.00
N ILE A 121 -7.77 -3.62 -6.09
CA ILE A 121 -7.22 -4.70 -5.24
C ILE A 121 -7.99 -5.98 -5.50
N VAL A 122 -7.25 -7.05 -5.76
CA VAL A 122 -7.71 -8.43 -5.76
C VAL A 122 -7.14 -9.12 -4.52
N ALA A 123 -7.95 -9.82 -3.74
CA ALA A 123 -7.50 -10.47 -2.53
C ALA A 123 -7.94 -11.93 -2.44
N ASP A 124 -7.18 -12.74 -1.72
CA ASP A 124 -7.62 -14.06 -1.30
C ASP A 124 -8.18 -14.04 0.14
N PRO A 125 -8.85 -15.10 0.61
CA PRO A 125 -9.50 -15.12 1.93
C PRO A 125 -8.56 -14.93 3.12
N THR A 126 -7.23 -15.07 2.92
CA THR A 126 -6.25 -14.90 4.01
C THR A 126 -5.90 -13.44 4.24
N ALA A 127 -6.28 -12.55 3.31
CA ALA A 127 -5.96 -11.13 3.43
C ALA A 127 -6.69 -10.49 4.63
N VAL A 128 -5.93 -9.72 5.40
CA VAL A 128 -6.46 -8.91 6.51
C VAL A 128 -5.85 -7.52 6.47
N PHE A 129 -6.69 -6.51 6.76
CA PHE A 129 -6.33 -5.10 6.67
C PHE A 129 -6.53 -4.43 8.03
N PHE A 130 -5.57 -3.64 8.49
CA PHE A 130 -5.68 -2.85 9.71
C PHE A 130 -4.61 -1.76 9.75
N ASP A 131 -4.83 -0.72 10.54
CA ASP A 131 -3.84 0.32 10.76
C ASP A 131 -3.35 0.32 12.21
N PRO A 132 -2.05 0.16 12.48
CA PRO A 132 -1.54 0.04 13.83
C PRO A 132 -1.18 1.37 14.51
N HIS A 133 -1.13 2.49 13.78
CA HIS A 133 -0.51 3.75 14.23
C HIS A 133 -1.05 4.24 15.56
N THR A 134 -2.37 4.41 15.69
CA THR A 134 -3.01 4.93 16.92
C THR A 134 -2.72 4.07 18.14
N ALA A 135 -2.60 2.76 17.95
CA ALA A 135 -2.27 1.84 19.04
C ALA A 135 -0.86 2.06 19.61
N TYR A 136 0.03 2.64 18.82
CA TYR A 136 1.43 2.92 19.21
C TYR A 136 1.71 4.41 19.40
N GLY A 137 0.67 5.23 19.55
CA GLY A 137 0.82 6.66 19.80
C GLY A 137 1.33 7.45 18.59
N MET A 138 1.05 6.95 17.39
CA MET A 138 1.38 7.61 16.13
C MET A 138 0.09 8.05 15.42
N VAL A 139 0.20 9.13 14.66
CA VAL A 139 -0.87 9.61 13.79
C VAL A 139 -0.82 8.84 12.47
N SER A 140 -1.91 8.19 12.10
CA SER A 140 -2.13 7.64 10.77
C SER A 140 -2.61 8.77 9.86
N ALA A 141 -1.70 9.47 9.20
CA ALA A 141 -2.06 10.64 8.41
C ALA A 141 -2.21 10.29 6.92
N TYR A 142 -1.15 9.91 6.27
CA TYR A 142 -1.17 9.59 4.84
C TYR A 142 -2.03 8.37 4.52
N GLU A 143 -1.96 7.33 5.35
CA GLU A 143 -2.79 6.13 5.22
C GLU A 143 -4.27 6.46 5.32
N SER A 144 -4.65 7.33 6.27
CA SER A 144 -6.03 7.79 6.43
C SER A 144 -6.52 8.53 5.20
N VAL A 145 -5.71 9.45 4.66
CA VAL A 145 -6.03 10.22 3.45
C VAL A 145 -6.22 9.30 2.24
N LEU A 146 -5.30 8.35 2.04
CA LEU A 146 -5.36 7.38 0.95
C LEU A 146 -6.58 6.47 1.06
N MET A 147 -6.84 5.92 2.25
CA MET A 147 -7.95 4.98 2.46
C MET A 147 -9.32 5.66 2.45
N ALA A 148 -9.41 6.95 2.84
CA ALA A 148 -10.64 7.74 2.72
C ALA A 148 -11.11 7.90 1.27
N GLN A 149 -10.21 7.70 0.30
CA GLN A 149 -10.54 7.69 -1.12
C GLN A 149 -10.92 6.30 -1.65
N ARG A 150 -10.89 5.26 -0.81
CA ARG A 150 -11.02 3.87 -1.23
C ARG A 150 -12.24 3.14 -0.65
N MET A 151 -12.71 3.57 0.50
CA MET A 151 -13.83 2.94 1.20
C MET A 151 -14.66 3.97 1.98
N PRO A 152 -15.86 3.63 2.45
CA PRO A 152 -16.72 4.53 3.21
C PRO A 152 -16.01 5.13 4.42
N PHE A 153 -16.20 6.42 4.66
CA PHE A 153 -15.53 7.18 5.73
C PHE A 153 -15.63 6.50 7.12
N GLY A 154 -16.82 5.99 7.48
CA GLY A 154 -17.00 5.31 8.77
C GLY A 154 -16.15 4.04 8.92
N GLU A 155 -15.90 3.32 7.83
CA GLU A 155 -15.03 2.13 7.82
C GLU A 155 -13.55 2.52 7.94
N VAL A 156 -13.14 3.59 7.26
CA VAL A 156 -11.78 4.16 7.42
C VAL A 156 -11.57 4.61 8.86
N ALA A 157 -12.47 5.45 9.37
CA ALA A 157 -12.37 5.95 10.74
C ALA A 157 -12.27 4.82 11.76
N ARG A 158 -13.10 3.77 11.59
CA ARG A 158 -13.06 2.59 12.47
C ARG A 158 -11.71 1.86 12.37
N MET A 159 -11.22 1.59 11.16
CA MET A 159 -9.94 0.91 10.97
C MET A 159 -8.78 1.68 11.62
N MET A 160 -8.70 2.99 11.39
CA MET A 160 -7.62 3.84 11.91
C MET A 160 -7.69 4.04 13.43
N LEU A 161 -8.90 4.18 13.99
CA LEU A 161 -9.08 4.45 15.42
C LEU A 161 -9.05 3.19 16.27
N MET A 162 -9.47 2.04 15.75
CA MET A 162 -9.40 0.75 16.47
C MET A 162 -7.98 0.18 16.53
N GLY A 163 -7.09 0.63 15.67
CA GLY A 163 -5.68 0.26 15.69
C GLY A 163 -5.47 -1.26 15.57
N THR A 164 -4.69 -1.83 16.47
CA THR A 164 -4.41 -3.28 16.50
C THR A 164 -5.51 -4.13 17.13
N ALA A 165 -6.53 -3.51 17.71
CA ALA A 165 -7.64 -4.23 18.35
C ALA A 165 -8.59 -4.89 17.33
N GLU A 166 -8.60 -4.38 16.09
CA GLU A 166 -9.49 -4.89 15.05
C GLU A 166 -8.75 -5.09 13.72
N ARG A 167 -9.20 -6.07 12.95
CA ARG A 167 -8.78 -6.33 11.58
C ARG A 167 -10.00 -6.47 10.68
N ILE A 168 -9.90 -5.94 9.47
CA ILE A 168 -10.90 -6.13 8.42
C ILE A 168 -10.51 -7.39 7.64
N SER A 169 -11.40 -8.40 7.59
CA SER A 169 -11.19 -9.59 6.76
C SER A 169 -11.29 -9.27 5.28
N ALA A 170 -10.75 -10.13 4.43
CA ALA A 170 -10.87 -10.01 2.98
C ALA A 170 -12.34 -9.92 2.51
N ARG A 171 -13.23 -10.70 3.16
CA ARG A 171 -14.67 -10.65 2.90
C ARG A 171 -15.25 -9.27 3.21
N ARG A 172 -14.99 -8.77 4.42
CA ARG A 172 -15.48 -7.44 4.79
C ARG A 172 -14.90 -6.35 3.91
N ALA A 173 -13.61 -6.42 3.58
CA ALA A 173 -12.94 -5.51 2.65
C ALA A 173 -13.61 -5.49 1.26
N HIS A 174 -14.06 -6.65 0.79
CA HIS A 174 -14.82 -6.75 -0.46
C HIS A 174 -16.24 -6.15 -0.31
N GLU A 175 -16.96 -6.44 0.76
CA GLU A 175 -18.30 -5.89 1.02
C GLU A 175 -18.32 -4.36 1.07
N ILE A 176 -17.27 -3.72 1.60
CA ILE A 176 -17.16 -2.26 1.73
C ILE A 176 -16.47 -1.60 0.54
N GLY A 177 -16.06 -2.36 -0.49
CA GLY A 177 -15.49 -1.83 -1.73
C GLY A 177 -14.00 -1.51 -1.69
N LEU A 178 -13.28 -1.86 -0.61
CA LEU A 178 -11.81 -1.75 -0.58
C LEU A 178 -11.18 -2.77 -1.54
N VAL A 179 -11.69 -4.00 -1.54
CA VAL A 179 -11.30 -5.09 -2.43
C VAL A 179 -12.33 -5.21 -3.55
N SER A 180 -11.89 -5.17 -4.80
CA SER A 180 -12.76 -5.26 -5.98
C SER A 180 -13.14 -6.69 -6.31
N GLU A 181 -12.25 -7.66 -6.01
CA GLU A 181 -12.46 -9.08 -6.28
C GLU A 181 -11.91 -9.91 -5.11
N LEU A 182 -12.74 -10.83 -4.59
CA LEU A 182 -12.36 -11.83 -3.61
C LEU A 182 -12.28 -13.20 -4.30
N THR A 183 -11.09 -13.79 -4.30
CA THR A 183 -10.82 -15.08 -4.96
C THR A 183 -10.96 -16.26 -3.99
N GLY A 184 -10.76 -17.47 -4.50
CA GLY A 184 -10.46 -18.64 -3.66
C GLY A 184 -9.05 -18.56 -3.04
N PRO A 185 -8.74 -19.47 -2.08
CA PRO A 185 -7.44 -19.51 -1.42
C PRO A 185 -6.27 -19.59 -2.42
N GLY A 186 -5.27 -18.70 -2.28
CA GLY A 186 -4.09 -18.63 -3.14
C GLY A 186 -4.34 -18.04 -4.54
N GLY A 187 -5.57 -17.63 -4.88
CA GLY A 187 -5.95 -17.19 -6.21
C GLY A 187 -5.62 -15.75 -6.56
N ALA A 188 -5.30 -14.90 -5.59
CA ALA A 188 -5.19 -13.45 -5.80
C ALA A 188 -4.20 -13.06 -6.91
N LEU A 189 -3.01 -13.65 -6.95
CA LEU A 189 -2.00 -13.33 -7.98
C LEU A 189 -2.46 -13.76 -9.38
N ALA A 190 -3.05 -14.94 -9.52
CA ALA A 190 -3.54 -15.41 -10.81
C ALA A 190 -4.68 -14.55 -11.35
N ALA A 191 -5.65 -14.19 -10.49
CA ALA A 191 -6.76 -13.31 -10.86
C ALA A 191 -6.27 -11.90 -11.22
N ALA A 192 -5.36 -11.32 -10.43
CA ALA A 192 -4.78 -10.02 -10.74
C ALA A 192 -4.03 -10.01 -12.08
N ARG A 193 -3.27 -11.09 -12.39
CA ARG A 193 -2.62 -11.26 -13.71
C ARG A 193 -3.63 -11.35 -14.84
N ALA A 194 -4.73 -12.08 -14.65
CA ALA A 194 -5.78 -12.18 -15.64
C ALA A 194 -6.42 -10.80 -15.93
N CYS A 195 -6.73 -10.03 -14.90
CA CYS A 195 -7.20 -8.65 -15.06
C CYS A 195 -6.18 -7.77 -15.80
N ALA A 196 -4.90 -7.86 -15.40
CA ALA A 196 -3.83 -7.09 -16.03
C ALA A 196 -3.65 -7.44 -17.52
N ALA A 197 -3.73 -8.73 -17.88
CA ALA A 197 -3.63 -9.20 -19.26
C ALA A 197 -4.77 -8.67 -20.13
N VAL A 198 -6.01 -8.63 -19.60
CA VAL A 198 -7.14 -8.01 -20.30
C VAL A 198 -6.86 -6.54 -20.61
N MET A 199 -6.42 -5.77 -19.62
CA MET A 199 -6.11 -4.34 -19.78
C MET A 199 -4.92 -4.12 -20.72
N ALA A 200 -3.91 -4.98 -20.65
CA ALA A 200 -2.75 -4.94 -21.55
C ALA A 200 -3.14 -5.21 -23.02
N GLY A 201 -4.22 -5.95 -23.26
CA GLY A 201 -4.76 -6.22 -24.61
C GLY A 201 -5.47 -5.03 -25.27
N TYR A 202 -5.83 -3.99 -24.51
CA TYR A 202 -6.51 -2.80 -25.05
C TYR A 202 -5.51 -1.75 -25.55
N PRO A 203 -5.94 -0.75 -26.36
CA PRO A 203 -5.09 0.37 -26.78
C PRO A 203 -4.47 1.10 -25.57
N ALA A 204 -3.14 1.21 -25.54
CA ALA A 204 -2.41 1.70 -24.39
C ALA A 204 -2.79 3.14 -24.02
N GLU A 205 -2.97 3.99 -25.02
CA GLU A 205 -3.31 5.40 -24.84
C GLU A 205 -4.69 5.55 -24.19
N ALA A 206 -5.65 4.72 -24.59
CA ALA A 206 -6.99 4.73 -24.02
C ALA A 206 -6.98 4.26 -22.56
N VAL A 207 -6.24 3.18 -22.27
CA VAL A 207 -6.11 2.66 -20.90
C VAL A 207 -5.42 3.66 -19.99
N GLN A 208 -4.24 4.18 -20.40
CA GLN A 208 -3.48 5.15 -19.61
C GLN A 208 -4.24 6.47 -19.44
N GLY A 209 -4.90 6.95 -20.49
CA GLY A 209 -5.77 8.13 -20.41
C GLY A 209 -6.95 7.94 -19.44
N THR A 210 -7.54 6.74 -19.41
CA THR A 210 -8.60 6.40 -18.46
C THR A 210 -8.07 6.34 -17.02
N VAL A 211 -6.92 5.69 -16.79
CA VAL A 211 -6.26 5.70 -15.47
C VAL A 211 -6.02 7.14 -15.04
N ARG A 212 -5.46 7.98 -15.92
CA ARG A 212 -5.17 9.38 -15.59
C ARG A 212 -6.44 10.18 -15.25
N ALA A 213 -7.53 9.97 -15.98
CA ALA A 213 -8.82 10.62 -15.72
C ALA A 213 -9.42 10.20 -14.38
N LEU A 214 -9.36 8.90 -14.04
CA LEU A 214 -9.84 8.39 -12.75
C LEU A 214 -9.05 9.01 -11.57
N TRP A 215 -7.72 9.11 -11.72
CA TRP A 215 -6.87 9.70 -10.67
C TRP A 215 -7.05 11.22 -10.55
N ALA A 216 -7.24 11.93 -11.66
CA ALA A 216 -7.51 13.37 -11.63
C ALA A 216 -8.73 13.74 -10.77
N ALA A 217 -9.75 12.87 -10.72
CA ALA A 217 -10.92 13.08 -9.87
C ALA A 217 -10.61 13.02 -8.34
N ARG A 218 -9.44 12.48 -7.95
CA ARG A 218 -9.02 12.28 -6.55
C ARG A 218 -7.88 13.23 -6.13
N GLU A 219 -7.13 13.76 -7.08
CA GLU A 219 -5.91 14.54 -6.82
C GLU A 219 -6.12 15.73 -5.89
N GLY A 220 -7.23 16.45 -6.02
CA GLY A 220 -7.53 17.61 -5.17
C GLY A 220 -7.63 17.24 -3.69
N ALA A 221 -8.38 16.18 -3.37
CA ALA A 221 -8.55 15.70 -2.00
C ALA A 221 -7.25 15.10 -1.44
N LEU A 222 -6.51 14.36 -2.25
CA LEU A 222 -5.21 13.80 -1.87
C LEU A 222 -4.19 14.92 -1.59
N ALA A 223 -4.06 15.91 -2.48
CA ALA A 223 -3.13 17.02 -2.31
C ALA A 223 -3.42 17.83 -1.05
N GLN A 224 -4.70 18.14 -0.78
CA GLN A 224 -5.10 18.86 0.42
C GLN A 224 -4.79 18.05 1.70
N GLY A 225 -5.11 16.77 1.72
CA GLY A 225 -4.84 15.89 2.86
C GLY A 225 -3.34 15.74 3.11
N PHE A 226 -2.55 15.51 2.06
CA PHE A 226 -1.10 15.36 2.16
C PHE A 226 -0.41 16.63 2.62
N ALA A 227 -0.89 17.81 2.24
CA ALA A 227 -0.37 19.09 2.74
C ALA A 227 -0.56 19.26 4.26
N GLN A 228 -1.60 18.64 4.85
CA GLN A 228 -1.84 18.69 6.30
C GLN A 228 -1.09 17.60 7.08
N ALA A 229 -0.77 16.48 6.44
CA ALA A 229 -0.24 15.29 7.11
C ALA A 229 1.02 15.55 7.94
N PRO A 230 2.07 16.28 7.45
CA PRO A 230 3.26 16.56 8.26
C PRO A 230 2.96 17.31 9.56
N HIS A 231 2.04 18.28 9.50
CA HIS A 231 1.64 19.04 10.69
C HIS A 231 0.89 18.18 11.70
N LEU A 232 -0.02 17.33 11.23
CA LEU A 232 -0.78 16.42 12.09
C LEU A 232 0.15 15.39 12.76
N ILE A 233 1.11 14.84 12.03
CA ILE A 233 2.12 13.92 12.55
C ILE A 233 2.98 14.63 13.61
N SER A 234 3.48 15.82 13.31
CA SER A 234 4.33 16.59 14.20
C SER A 234 3.64 16.96 15.52
N LEU A 235 2.34 17.29 15.46
CA LEU A 235 1.55 17.67 16.63
C LEU A 235 1.02 16.48 17.43
N GLY A 236 0.72 15.37 16.77
CA GLY A 236 -0.05 14.27 17.37
C GLY A 236 0.78 13.05 17.76
N ASN A 237 1.97 12.86 17.19
CA ASN A 237 2.82 11.74 17.56
C ASN A 237 3.35 11.88 19.00
N LEU A 238 3.28 10.79 19.75
CA LEU A 238 4.03 10.71 21.01
C LEU A 238 5.53 10.76 20.74
N PRO A 239 6.35 11.22 21.74
CA PRO A 239 7.81 11.11 21.65
C PRO A 239 8.26 9.67 21.40
N THR A 240 9.35 9.47 20.67
CA THR A 240 9.84 8.16 20.23
C THR A 240 10.00 7.15 21.38
N HIS A 241 10.49 7.59 22.56
CA HIS A 241 10.64 6.71 23.72
C HIS A 241 9.29 6.14 24.19
N ARG A 242 8.22 6.96 24.16
CA ARG A 242 6.87 6.53 24.55
C ARG A 242 6.27 5.57 23.52
N GLN A 243 6.53 5.80 22.23
CA GLN A 243 6.13 4.85 21.18
C GLN A 243 6.84 3.50 21.39
N THR A 244 8.14 3.50 21.71
CA THR A 244 8.92 2.28 21.98
C THR A 244 8.35 1.52 23.19
N GLU A 245 7.98 2.22 24.27
CA GLU A 245 7.29 1.59 25.41
C GLU A 245 6.01 0.89 24.99
N LEU A 246 5.16 1.52 24.16
CA LEU A 246 3.92 0.93 23.67
C LEU A 246 4.17 -0.29 22.78
N PHE A 247 5.22 -0.28 21.96
CA PHE A 247 5.60 -1.46 21.16
C PHE A 247 6.03 -2.65 22.02
N THR A 248 6.65 -2.39 23.20
CA THR A 248 7.12 -3.46 24.10
C THR A 248 6.03 -3.97 25.03
N THR A 249 5.13 -3.10 25.49
CA THR A 249 4.10 -3.42 26.49
C THR A 249 2.82 -3.97 25.90
N ARG A 250 2.43 -3.56 24.69
CA ARG A 250 1.25 -4.10 23.99
C ARG A 250 1.55 -5.44 23.31
N ARG A 251 1.82 -6.46 24.10
CA ARG A 251 1.84 -7.83 23.62
C ARG A 251 0.42 -8.39 23.69
N ASN A 252 -0.18 -8.60 22.50
CA ASN A 252 -1.33 -9.50 22.28
C ASN A 252 -2.58 -9.23 23.13
N GLY A 253 -3.23 -8.08 22.93
CA GLY A 253 -4.65 -7.96 23.25
C GLY A 253 -5.49 -8.86 22.30
N ASN A 254 -6.68 -9.27 22.72
CA ASN A 254 -7.60 -9.98 21.86
C ASN A 254 -7.90 -9.14 20.61
N THR A 255 -7.41 -9.59 19.47
CA THR A 255 -7.66 -8.94 18.16
C THR A 255 -8.95 -9.54 17.60
N HIS A 256 -9.92 -8.69 17.30
CA HIS A 256 -11.16 -9.08 16.63
C HIS A 256 -11.00 -8.93 15.10
N THR A 257 -11.41 -9.96 14.36
CA THR A 257 -11.46 -9.89 12.88
C THR A 257 -12.93 -9.89 12.44
N ARG A 258 -13.36 -8.84 11.79
CA ARG A 258 -14.71 -8.68 11.24
C ARG A 258 -14.76 -8.82 9.72
#